data_dcaf6c4155a3fd3e2320e6469a8a2bd9
#
_entry.id   dcaf6c4155a3fd3e2320e6469a8a2bd9
#
_cell.length_a   1.000
_cell.length_b   1.000
_cell.length_c   1.000
_cell.angle_alpha   90.00
_cell.angle_beta   90.00
_cell.angle_gamma   90.00
#
_symmetry.space_group_name_H-M   'P 1'
#
loop_
_entity.id
_entity.type
_entity.pdbx_description
1 polymer ?
#
loop_
_entity_poly.entity_id
_entity_poly.type
_entity_poly.pdbx_seq_one_letter_code
_entity_poly.pdbx_strand_id
1 'polypeptide(L)'
;MSEKILIPTQEFRDAIEKYPYMYEYMENPSRFKVVKWHRGSRKTTLILNEAITKCLQLKGLYWIVSPYFNQGKKTMWQDPNTSIFRWIPEDYLKKLHVNNSECSITFPNGSVLQLVGADNLNALRGPKPYGVWVDEYPEIAKRSGTELREAILEPSIRSSGGFIRYFGTPKGYTDMEYLLDRSKTHKEWWGSVKTVENTGLFTKDVIEQIEKDAINKDFFRQEYYVEVISGASSVFKGWKDCVKGKLRAPEFGHEYICGVDLARTQDRTVIIVIDKHDNHVVYFESLEQTPWTQQKERITRVIRQYNSAQTIVDATGVGDSFVDQLYMSGLPVQAFKISSNQVKRELIERTVMYLTNAYISMPNIELLEAELDSFEYQITANGNITYGAPNGMHDDAVLALALALTKINSYPSPWRSQTEYEIAIDKGFGVDERTGYLL
;
A
#
# COMPACT_ATOMS: atom_id res chain seq x y z
N MET A 1 -41.40 11.64 -28.93
CA MET A 1 -41.35 11.10 -27.56
C MET A 1 -39.90 11.18 -27.13
N SER A 2 -39.56 12.02 -26.16
CA SER A 2 -38.21 12.04 -25.62
C SER A 2 -37.97 10.75 -24.88
N GLU A 3 -37.05 9.92 -25.35
CA GLU A 3 -36.57 8.78 -24.59
C GLU A 3 -36.17 9.25 -23.20
N LYS A 4 -36.80 8.67 -22.17
CA LYS A 4 -36.39 8.91 -20.78
C LYS A 4 -34.97 8.34 -20.61
N ILE A 5 -34.01 9.24 -20.52
CA ILE A 5 -32.64 8.84 -20.20
C ILE A 5 -32.64 8.24 -18.78
N LEU A 6 -32.36 6.94 -18.72
CA LEU A 6 -32.35 6.20 -17.48
C LEU A 6 -31.01 6.41 -16.74
N ILE A 7 -31.04 7.24 -15.71
CA ILE A 7 -29.94 7.39 -14.75
C ILE A 7 -30.52 7.09 -13.35
N PRO A 8 -29.95 6.19 -12.58
CA PRO A 8 -28.76 5.37 -12.86
C PRO A 8 -28.96 4.36 -14.00
N THR A 9 -27.85 3.92 -14.61
CA THR A 9 -27.86 2.94 -15.71
C THR A 9 -28.56 1.63 -15.31
N GLN A 10 -29.03 0.85 -16.30
CA GLN A 10 -29.67 -0.44 -16.03
C GLN A 10 -28.71 -1.37 -15.29
N GLU A 11 -27.43 -1.42 -15.69
CA GLU A 11 -26.39 -2.21 -15.00
C GLU A 11 -26.33 -1.92 -13.49
N PHE A 12 -26.43 -0.65 -13.10
CA PHE A 12 -26.40 -0.29 -11.68
C PHE A 12 -27.70 -0.68 -10.95
N ARG A 13 -28.84 -0.58 -11.60
CA ARG A 13 -30.12 -1.03 -11.05
C ARG A 13 -30.14 -2.53 -10.81
N ASP A 14 -29.68 -3.31 -11.80
CA ASP A 14 -29.55 -4.75 -11.68
C ASP A 14 -28.60 -5.13 -10.53
N ALA A 15 -27.51 -4.37 -10.34
CA ALA A 15 -26.60 -4.56 -9.21
C ALA A 15 -27.28 -4.27 -7.86
N ILE A 16 -28.08 -3.22 -7.74
CA ILE A 16 -28.83 -2.92 -6.50
C ILE A 16 -29.83 -4.01 -6.18
N GLU A 17 -30.59 -4.50 -7.19
CA GLU A 17 -31.54 -5.59 -7.01
C GLU A 17 -30.84 -6.91 -6.60
N LYS A 18 -29.71 -7.19 -7.21
CA LYS A 18 -28.93 -8.39 -6.93
C LYS A 18 -28.27 -8.38 -5.56
N TYR A 19 -27.86 -7.22 -5.05
CA TYR A 19 -27.07 -7.08 -3.84
C TYR A 19 -27.81 -6.24 -2.77
N PRO A 20 -28.57 -6.87 -1.85
CA PRO A 20 -29.42 -6.18 -0.88
C PRO A 20 -28.72 -5.13 -0.02
N TYR A 21 -27.42 -5.29 0.27
CA TYR A 21 -26.65 -4.33 1.05
C TYR A 21 -26.45 -2.98 0.32
N MET A 22 -26.42 -3.01 -1.02
CA MET A 22 -26.36 -1.77 -1.83
C MET A 22 -27.72 -1.08 -1.82
N TYR A 23 -28.82 -1.83 -1.89
CA TYR A 23 -30.18 -1.30 -1.78
C TYR A 23 -30.39 -0.65 -0.40
N GLU A 24 -30.03 -1.35 0.69
CA GLU A 24 -30.08 -0.84 2.07
C GLU A 24 -29.37 0.52 2.20
N TYR A 25 -28.19 0.66 1.60
CA TYR A 25 -27.46 1.92 1.59
C TYR A 25 -28.21 3.02 0.81
N MET A 26 -28.69 2.73 -0.38
CA MET A 26 -29.35 3.73 -1.25
C MET A 26 -30.64 4.26 -0.64
N GLU A 27 -31.47 3.40 -0.06
CA GLU A 27 -32.74 3.76 0.55
C GLU A 27 -32.59 4.44 1.92
N ASN A 28 -31.47 4.32 2.57
CA ASN A 28 -31.28 4.93 3.89
C ASN A 28 -31.22 6.47 3.76
N PRO A 29 -32.08 7.22 4.50
CA PRO A 29 -32.17 8.68 4.35
C PRO A 29 -31.16 9.47 5.19
N SER A 30 -30.33 8.81 5.99
CA SER A 30 -29.43 9.48 6.94
C SER A 30 -28.52 10.50 6.27
N ARG A 31 -28.35 11.62 6.95
CA ARG A 31 -27.51 12.73 6.48
C ARG A 31 -26.04 12.38 6.46
N PHE A 32 -25.60 11.57 7.42
CA PHE A 32 -24.23 11.04 7.52
C PHE A 32 -24.25 9.54 7.41
N LYS A 33 -23.38 8.98 6.55
CA LYS A 33 -23.25 7.54 6.41
C LYS A 33 -21.79 7.11 6.57
N VAL A 34 -21.56 6.01 7.28
CA VAL A 34 -20.26 5.38 7.47
C VAL A 34 -20.30 3.95 6.96
N VAL A 35 -19.51 3.66 5.96
CA VAL A 35 -19.54 2.40 5.20
C VAL A 35 -18.20 1.71 5.32
N LYS A 36 -18.11 0.76 6.24
CA LYS A 36 -16.94 -0.10 6.44
C LYS A 36 -17.21 -1.47 5.79
N TRP A 37 -16.94 -1.56 4.51
CA TRP A 37 -17.18 -2.77 3.73
C TRP A 37 -15.88 -3.36 3.21
N HIS A 38 -15.89 -4.67 2.97
CA HIS A 38 -14.74 -5.41 2.50
C HIS A 38 -14.23 -4.89 1.13
N ARG A 39 -13.02 -5.30 0.80
CA ARG A 39 -12.42 -5.03 -0.50
C ARG A 39 -13.23 -5.68 -1.63
N GLY A 40 -13.40 -4.97 -2.75
CA GLY A 40 -14.19 -5.45 -3.89
C GLY A 40 -15.71 -5.33 -3.71
N SER A 41 -16.21 -4.79 -2.59
CA SER A 41 -17.63 -4.63 -2.30
C SER A 41 -18.35 -3.56 -3.12
N ARG A 42 -17.76 -3.08 -4.21
CA ARG A 42 -18.32 -2.07 -5.13
C ARG A 42 -18.56 -0.68 -4.51
N LYS A 43 -17.81 -0.31 -3.47
CA LYS A 43 -17.89 1.01 -2.82
C LYS A 43 -17.79 2.16 -3.82
N THR A 44 -16.74 2.16 -4.65
CA THR A 44 -16.52 3.22 -5.66
C THR A 44 -17.65 3.29 -6.69
N THR A 45 -18.16 2.14 -7.16
CA THR A 45 -19.33 2.09 -8.04
C THR A 45 -20.53 2.78 -7.41
N LEU A 46 -20.76 2.52 -6.11
CA LEU A 46 -21.87 3.12 -5.36
C LEU A 46 -21.71 4.62 -5.21
N ILE A 47 -20.51 5.09 -4.87
CA ILE A 47 -20.16 6.51 -4.77
C ILE A 47 -20.48 7.23 -6.08
N LEU A 48 -19.97 6.72 -7.21
CA LEU A 48 -20.12 7.36 -8.51
C LEU A 48 -21.59 7.47 -8.94
N ASN A 49 -22.37 6.40 -8.75
CA ASN A 49 -23.77 6.40 -9.13
C ASN A 49 -24.65 7.24 -8.20
N GLU A 50 -24.41 7.24 -6.89
CA GLU A 50 -25.09 8.15 -5.96
C GLU A 50 -24.74 9.62 -6.30
N ALA A 51 -23.47 9.91 -6.61
CA ALA A 51 -23.02 11.25 -6.95
C ALA A 51 -23.72 11.78 -8.21
N ILE A 52 -23.76 10.99 -9.28
CA ILE A 52 -24.49 11.36 -10.50
C ILE A 52 -25.97 11.61 -10.18
N THR A 53 -26.61 10.71 -9.44
CA THR A 53 -28.03 10.81 -9.08
C THR A 53 -28.31 12.10 -8.28
N LYS A 54 -27.47 12.40 -7.29
CA LYS A 54 -27.62 13.61 -6.45
C LYS A 54 -27.39 14.89 -7.24
N CYS A 55 -26.42 14.94 -8.12
CA CYS A 55 -26.19 16.09 -9.02
C CYS A 55 -27.37 16.36 -9.92
N LEU A 56 -28.11 15.34 -10.34
CA LEU A 56 -29.31 15.50 -11.16
C LEU A 56 -30.52 15.95 -10.35
N GLN A 57 -30.65 15.54 -9.10
CA GLN A 57 -31.77 15.81 -8.22
C GLN A 57 -31.77 17.25 -7.69
N LEU A 58 -30.62 17.75 -7.30
CA LEU A 58 -30.51 19.04 -6.63
C LEU A 58 -29.26 19.79 -7.09
N LYS A 59 -29.47 21.06 -7.52
CA LYS A 59 -28.37 21.95 -7.89
C LYS A 59 -27.45 22.23 -6.70
N GLY A 60 -26.16 21.97 -6.87
CA GLY A 60 -25.15 22.18 -5.84
C GLY A 60 -23.74 21.87 -6.31
N LEU A 61 -22.77 22.17 -5.45
CA LEU A 61 -21.41 21.68 -5.57
C LEU A 61 -21.30 20.35 -4.82
N TYR A 62 -20.69 19.37 -5.44
CA TYR A 62 -20.51 18.03 -4.89
C TYR A 62 -19.06 17.59 -5.02
N TRP A 63 -18.54 16.93 -3.99
CA TRP A 63 -17.18 16.43 -3.98
C TRP A 63 -17.10 14.92 -3.83
N ILE A 64 -16.20 14.31 -4.60
CA ILE A 64 -15.64 12.99 -4.31
C ILE A 64 -14.22 13.22 -3.83
N VAL A 65 -13.97 12.89 -2.56
CA VAL A 65 -12.67 13.06 -1.93
C VAL A 65 -11.93 11.73 -1.98
N SER A 66 -10.76 11.72 -2.62
CA SER A 66 -9.84 10.58 -2.66
C SER A 66 -8.64 10.84 -1.72
N PRO A 67 -7.96 9.80 -1.19
CA PRO A 67 -6.75 10.00 -0.39
C PRO A 67 -5.68 10.83 -1.09
N TYR A 68 -5.51 10.60 -2.39
CA TYR A 68 -4.60 11.34 -3.27
C TYR A 68 -5.33 11.71 -4.56
N PHE A 69 -5.17 12.96 -5.01
CA PHE A 69 -5.82 13.44 -6.23
C PHE A 69 -5.45 12.57 -7.46
N ASN A 70 -4.17 12.29 -7.64
CA ASN A 70 -3.69 11.50 -8.78
C ASN A 70 -4.21 10.05 -8.76
N GLN A 71 -4.40 9.45 -7.60
CA GLN A 71 -4.99 8.12 -7.48
C GLN A 71 -6.47 8.14 -7.88
N GLY A 72 -7.24 9.07 -7.32
CA GLY A 72 -8.65 9.25 -7.68
C GLY A 72 -8.82 9.54 -9.18
N LYS A 73 -7.96 10.39 -9.76
CA LYS A 73 -7.96 10.68 -11.20
C LYS A 73 -7.72 9.43 -12.03
N LYS A 74 -6.76 8.57 -11.66
CA LYS A 74 -6.51 7.31 -12.38
C LYS A 74 -7.72 6.37 -12.32
N THR A 75 -8.31 6.18 -11.14
CA THR A 75 -9.34 5.16 -10.92
C THR A 75 -10.75 5.63 -11.26
N MET A 76 -11.12 6.85 -10.90
CA MET A 76 -12.51 7.35 -11.04
C MET A 76 -12.74 8.24 -12.27
N TRP A 77 -11.66 8.65 -12.95
CA TRP A 77 -11.76 9.55 -14.10
C TRP A 77 -11.19 8.97 -15.38
N GLN A 78 -10.01 8.33 -15.35
CA GLN A 78 -9.30 7.89 -16.55
C GLN A 78 -9.50 6.41 -16.92
N ASP A 79 -9.68 5.53 -15.94
CA ASP A 79 -9.84 4.10 -16.21
C ASP A 79 -11.19 3.82 -16.88
N PRO A 80 -11.22 3.26 -18.11
CA PRO A 80 -12.46 3.02 -18.85
C PRO A 80 -13.42 2.06 -18.14
N ASN A 81 -12.91 1.20 -17.24
CA ASN A 81 -13.71 0.20 -16.53
C ASN A 81 -14.33 0.72 -15.24
N THR A 82 -13.70 1.73 -14.61
CA THR A 82 -14.09 2.21 -13.28
C THR A 82 -14.45 3.68 -13.24
N SER A 83 -14.20 4.45 -14.33
CA SER A 83 -14.48 5.88 -14.39
C SER A 83 -15.95 6.21 -14.28
N ILE A 84 -16.22 7.45 -13.86
CA ILE A 84 -17.57 8.01 -13.77
C ILE A 84 -18.31 8.01 -15.11
N PHE A 85 -17.57 8.15 -16.21
CA PHE A 85 -18.14 8.22 -17.56
C PHE A 85 -18.81 6.93 -18.00
N ARG A 86 -18.38 5.77 -17.50
CA ARG A 86 -19.04 4.48 -17.72
C ARG A 86 -20.50 4.46 -17.26
N TRP A 87 -20.82 5.22 -16.22
CA TRP A 87 -22.14 5.22 -15.58
C TRP A 87 -23.08 6.30 -16.14
N ILE A 88 -22.66 7.04 -17.16
CA ILE A 88 -23.45 8.08 -17.79
C ILE A 88 -23.73 7.67 -19.24
N PRO A 89 -25.00 7.58 -19.66
CA PRO A 89 -25.35 7.25 -21.04
C PRO A 89 -24.70 8.24 -22.03
N GLU A 90 -24.22 7.74 -23.17
CA GLU A 90 -23.44 8.51 -24.15
C GLU A 90 -24.20 9.79 -24.64
N ASP A 91 -25.50 9.68 -24.86
CA ASP A 91 -26.30 10.82 -25.28
C ASP A 91 -26.49 11.90 -24.20
N TYR A 92 -26.31 11.49 -22.94
CA TYR A 92 -26.32 12.45 -21.83
C TYR A 92 -24.96 13.08 -21.63
N LEU A 93 -23.86 12.32 -21.86
CA LEU A 93 -22.50 12.87 -21.82
C LEU A 93 -22.33 14.09 -22.74
N LYS A 94 -22.94 14.09 -23.90
CA LYS A 94 -22.93 15.22 -24.85
C LYS A 94 -23.54 16.52 -24.28
N LYS A 95 -24.33 16.42 -23.22
CA LYS A 95 -24.98 17.57 -22.54
C LYS A 95 -24.19 18.09 -21.35
N LEU A 96 -23.12 17.39 -20.95
CA LEU A 96 -22.29 17.74 -19.82
C LEU A 96 -21.10 18.60 -20.25
N HIS A 97 -20.73 19.55 -19.41
CA HIS A 97 -19.44 20.23 -19.56
C HIS A 97 -18.39 19.54 -18.68
N VAL A 98 -17.41 18.90 -19.31
CA VAL A 98 -16.35 18.13 -18.63
C VAL A 98 -15.05 18.93 -18.66
N ASN A 99 -14.48 19.19 -17.49
CA ASN A 99 -13.14 19.75 -17.34
C ASN A 99 -12.17 18.67 -16.86
N ASN A 100 -11.37 18.13 -17.77
CA ASN A 100 -10.42 17.06 -17.48
C ASN A 100 -9.22 17.48 -16.62
N SER A 101 -8.86 18.77 -16.64
CA SER A 101 -7.76 19.30 -15.84
C SER A 101 -8.15 19.34 -14.36
N GLU A 102 -9.35 19.88 -14.08
CA GLU A 102 -9.89 19.98 -12.73
C GLU A 102 -10.67 18.72 -12.27
N CYS A 103 -10.79 17.72 -13.13
CA CYS A 103 -11.63 16.54 -12.90
C CYS A 103 -13.02 16.93 -12.40
N SER A 104 -13.72 17.84 -13.13
CA SER A 104 -15.04 18.30 -12.77
C SER A 104 -16.05 18.16 -13.92
N ILE A 105 -17.31 17.91 -13.56
CA ILE A 105 -18.46 17.79 -14.47
C ILE A 105 -19.50 18.80 -14.07
N THR A 106 -19.90 19.68 -15.02
CA THR A 106 -21.05 20.53 -14.84
C THR A 106 -22.26 19.93 -15.54
N PHE A 107 -23.34 19.74 -14.80
CA PHE A 107 -24.60 19.18 -15.26
C PHE A 107 -25.52 20.29 -15.82
N PRO A 108 -26.52 19.96 -16.69
CA PRO A 108 -27.41 20.97 -17.29
C PRO A 108 -28.22 21.81 -16.28
N ASN A 109 -28.48 21.28 -15.09
CA ASN A 109 -29.15 22.02 -14.01
C ASN A 109 -28.21 22.96 -13.24
N GLY A 110 -26.92 23.04 -13.63
CA GLY A 110 -25.88 23.83 -12.99
C GLY A 110 -25.24 23.21 -11.75
N SER A 111 -25.48 21.92 -11.48
CA SER A 111 -24.73 21.19 -10.48
C SER A 111 -23.28 20.95 -10.94
N VAL A 112 -22.32 20.98 -10.01
CA VAL A 112 -20.93 20.67 -10.29
C VAL A 112 -20.50 19.49 -9.42
N LEU A 113 -20.00 18.43 -10.04
CA LEU A 113 -19.35 17.33 -9.38
C LEU A 113 -17.84 17.44 -9.61
N GLN A 114 -17.06 17.41 -8.56
CA GLN A 114 -15.60 17.54 -8.65
C GLN A 114 -14.90 16.44 -7.85
N LEU A 115 -13.88 15.84 -8.44
CA LEU A 115 -12.94 14.97 -7.75
C LEU A 115 -11.86 15.83 -7.09
N VAL A 116 -11.60 15.60 -5.82
CA VAL A 116 -10.60 16.34 -5.02
C VAL A 116 -9.72 15.36 -4.22
N GLY A 117 -8.50 15.77 -3.91
CA GLY A 117 -7.56 14.98 -3.12
C GLY A 117 -7.46 15.49 -1.68
N ALA A 118 -7.36 14.57 -0.72
CA ALA A 118 -7.06 14.87 0.68
C ALA A 118 -5.55 15.05 0.94
N ASP A 119 -4.73 14.92 -0.09
CA ASP A 119 -3.29 15.22 -0.06
C ASP A 119 -2.99 16.72 0.02
N ASN A 120 -3.97 17.58 -0.29
CA ASN A 120 -3.90 19.03 -0.10
C ASN A 120 -5.14 19.58 0.61
N LEU A 121 -5.18 19.48 1.93
CA LEU A 121 -6.32 19.94 2.74
C LEU A 121 -6.59 21.44 2.61
N ASN A 122 -5.56 22.26 2.36
CA ASN A 122 -5.74 23.71 2.20
C ASN A 122 -6.56 24.06 0.97
N ALA A 123 -6.46 23.29 -0.11
CA ALA A 123 -7.27 23.51 -1.31
C ALA A 123 -8.77 23.21 -1.09
N LEU A 124 -9.12 22.47 -0.03
CA LEU A 124 -10.51 22.15 0.31
C LEU A 124 -11.16 23.21 1.22
N ARG A 125 -10.40 24.18 1.71
CA ARG A 125 -10.92 25.26 2.55
C ARG A 125 -11.57 26.35 1.71
N GLY A 126 -12.74 26.81 2.13
CA GLY A 126 -13.48 27.90 1.49
C GLY A 126 -14.71 27.48 0.70
N PRO A 127 -14.66 26.57 -0.30
CA PRO A 127 -15.84 26.10 -0.98
C PRO A 127 -16.85 25.43 -0.03
N LYS A 128 -18.14 25.47 -0.40
CA LYS A 128 -19.23 24.91 0.42
C LYS A 128 -19.98 23.84 -0.38
N PRO A 129 -19.48 22.60 -0.42
CA PRO A 129 -20.18 21.52 -1.08
C PRO A 129 -21.51 21.21 -0.36
N TYR A 130 -22.51 20.82 -1.15
CA TYR A 130 -23.77 20.29 -0.62
C TYR A 130 -23.66 18.83 -0.24
N GLY A 131 -22.88 18.04 -0.99
CA GLY A 131 -22.66 16.63 -0.71
C GLY A 131 -21.20 16.22 -0.90
N VAL A 132 -20.74 15.35 -0.03
CA VAL A 132 -19.36 14.86 -0.05
C VAL A 132 -19.34 13.33 0.11
N TRP A 133 -18.64 12.66 -0.77
CA TRP A 133 -18.27 11.26 -0.65
C TRP A 133 -16.76 11.17 -0.41
N VAL A 134 -16.36 10.55 0.68
CA VAL A 134 -14.96 10.36 1.04
C VAL A 134 -14.64 8.89 0.82
N ASP A 135 -13.89 8.61 -0.24
CA ASP A 135 -13.44 7.27 -0.56
C ASP A 135 -12.14 6.93 0.19
N GLU A 136 -12.01 5.67 0.58
CA GLU A 136 -10.90 5.15 1.38
C GLU A 136 -10.56 6.04 2.60
N TYR A 137 -11.60 6.45 3.34
CA TYR A 137 -11.45 7.33 4.51
C TYR A 137 -10.45 6.83 5.56
N PRO A 138 -10.33 5.52 5.88
CA PRO A 138 -9.30 5.05 6.80
C PRO A 138 -7.87 5.38 6.38
N GLU A 139 -7.59 5.43 5.09
CA GLU A 139 -6.28 5.84 4.58
C GLU A 139 -6.01 7.33 4.85
N ILE A 140 -7.03 8.17 4.66
CA ILE A 140 -6.96 9.60 5.00
C ILE A 140 -6.84 9.77 6.51
N ALA A 141 -7.61 9.00 7.28
CA ALA A 141 -7.70 9.09 8.73
C ALA A 141 -6.37 8.79 9.45
N LYS A 142 -5.53 7.95 8.87
CA LYS A 142 -4.17 7.71 9.38
C LYS A 142 -3.30 8.98 9.43
N ARG A 143 -3.56 9.94 8.55
CA ARG A 143 -2.73 11.15 8.40
C ARG A 143 -3.41 12.40 8.92
N SER A 144 -4.63 12.64 8.51
CA SER A 144 -5.31 13.92 8.71
C SER A 144 -6.84 13.81 8.75
N GLY A 145 -7.39 12.64 9.08
CA GLY A 145 -8.83 12.38 9.02
C GLY A 145 -9.65 13.29 9.92
N THR A 146 -9.22 13.48 11.15
CA THR A 146 -9.90 14.37 12.11
C THR A 146 -9.88 15.82 11.61
N GLU A 147 -8.77 16.31 11.07
CA GLU A 147 -8.68 17.67 10.51
C GLU A 147 -9.60 17.81 9.29
N LEU A 148 -9.56 16.85 8.35
CA LEU A 148 -10.43 16.85 7.18
C LEU A 148 -11.91 16.89 7.62
N ARG A 149 -12.30 16.06 8.56
CA ARG A 149 -13.68 15.95 9.03
C ARG A 149 -14.13 17.19 9.80
N GLU A 150 -13.46 17.53 10.89
CA GLU A 150 -13.90 18.54 11.86
C GLU A 150 -13.60 19.98 11.43
N ALA A 151 -12.45 20.18 10.76
CA ALA A 151 -12.04 21.54 10.39
C ALA A 151 -12.48 21.94 8.97
N ILE A 152 -12.81 20.97 8.09
CA ILE A 152 -13.11 21.27 6.69
C ILE A 152 -14.52 20.79 6.30
N LEU A 153 -14.80 19.48 6.35
CA LEU A 153 -16.03 18.94 5.74
C LEU A 153 -17.29 19.25 6.55
N GLU A 154 -17.32 18.93 7.86
CA GLU A 154 -18.50 19.17 8.68
C GLU A 154 -18.88 20.67 8.73
N PRO A 155 -17.93 21.64 8.90
CA PRO A 155 -18.25 23.03 8.81
C PRO A 155 -18.75 23.49 7.44
N SER A 156 -18.17 22.97 6.35
CA SER A 156 -18.51 23.39 4.97
C SER A 156 -19.95 23.05 4.58
N ILE A 157 -20.50 21.92 5.07
CA ILE A 157 -21.87 21.49 4.78
C ILE A 157 -22.91 21.97 5.81
N ARG A 158 -22.47 22.57 6.93
CA ARG A 158 -23.36 22.88 8.06
C ARG A 158 -24.48 23.85 7.66
N SER A 159 -24.15 24.88 6.90
CA SER A 159 -25.09 25.93 6.51
C SER A 159 -26.05 25.50 5.38
N SER A 160 -25.64 24.55 4.56
CA SER A 160 -26.43 24.07 3.42
C SER A 160 -27.40 22.93 3.77
N GLY A 161 -27.31 22.35 4.98
CA GLY A 161 -28.02 21.11 5.30
C GLY A 161 -27.50 19.91 4.50
N GLY A 162 -26.30 20.01 3.95
CA GLY A 162 -25.66 19.00 3.11
C GLY A 162 -25.34 17.70 3.84
N PHE A 163 -24.73 16.75 3.16
CA PHE A 163 -24.44 15.40 3.66
C PHE A 163 -23.01 14.99 3.45
N ILE A 164 -22.54 14.00 4.25
CA ILE A 164 -21.23 13.37 4.05
C ILE A 164 -21.39 11.85 4.08
N ARG A 165 -20.65 11.16 3.23
CA ARG A 165 -20.54 9.70 3.12
C ARG A 165 -19.09 9.30 3.29
N TYR A 166 -18.78 8.49 4.30
CA TYR A 166 -17.44 7.96 4.55
C TYR A 166 -17.39 6.50 4.13
N PHE A 167 -16.48 6.16 3.22
CA PHE A 167 -16.28 4.79 2.74
C PHE A 167 -14.87 4.33 3.02
N GLY A 168 -14.71 3.05 3.29
CA GLY A 168 -13.38 2.45 3.33
C GLY A 168 -13.37 1.01 3.81
N THR A 169 -12.17 0.46 3.72
CA THR A 169 -11.77 -0.80 4.33
C THR A 169 -10.87 -0.47 5.53
N PRO A 170 -10.91 -1.19 6.65
CA PRO A 170 -10.09 -0.87 7.82
C PRO A 170 -8.60 -0.77 7.49
N LYS A 171 -7.92 0.13 8.16
CA LYS A 171 -6.46 0.33 8.10
C LYS A 171 -5.89 0.44 9.52
N GLY A 172 -6.14 -0.59 10.36
CA GLY A 172 -5.95 -0.49 11.79
C GLY A 172 -7.05 0.34 12.44
N TYR A 173 -6.82 0.80 13.67
CA TYR A 173 -7.77 1.67 14.40
C TYR A 173 -7.63 3.11 13.91
N THR A 174 -8.71 3.68 13.38
CA THR A 174 -8.75 5.03 12.81
C THR A 174 -10.00 5.79 13.25
N ASP A 175 -10.14 7.05 12.85
CA ASP A 175 -11.35 7.85 13.10
C ASP A 175 -12.64 7.21 12.54
N MET A 176 -12.53 6.27 11.60
CA MET A 176 -13.68 5.54 11.06
C MET A 176 -14.41 4.71 12.12
N GLU A 177 -13.68 4.12 13.06
CA GLU A 177 -14.25 3.35 14.18
C GLU A 177 -15.04 4.26 15.11
N TYR A 178 -14.53 5.46 15.39
CA TYR A 178 -15.26 6.48 16.13
C TYR A 178 -16.54 6.89 15.41
N LEU A 179 -16.51 7.08 14.09
CA LEU A 179 -17.70 7.42 13.30
C LEU A 179 -18.74 6.28 13.29
N LEU A 180 -18.29 5.02 13.23
CA LEU A 180 -19.19 3.87 13.36
C LEU A 180 -19.87 3.81 14.74
N ASP A 181 -19.14 4.09 15.80
CA ASP A 181 -19.73 4.16 17.14
C ASP A 181 -20.70 5.33 17.26
N ARG A 182 -20.36 6.50 16.71
CA ARG A 182 -21.27 7.64 16.63
C ARG A 182 -22.56 7.30 15.89
N SER A 183 -22.50 6.49 14.84
CA SER A 183 -23.69 6.08 14.08
C SER A 183 -24.71 5.24 14.89
N LYS A 184 -24.28 4.63 15.98
CA LYS A 184 -25.17 3.85 16.88
C LYS A 184 -26.01 4.74 17.80
N THR A 185 -25.56 5.98 18.06
CA THR A 185 -26.14 6.86 19.08
C THR A 185 -26.80 8.13 18.51
N HIS A 186 -26.45 8.54 17.28
CA HIS A 186 -26.91 9.80 16.67
C HIS A 186 -27.87 9.55 15.52
N LYS A 187 -29.08 10.08 15.60
CA LYS A 187 -30.18 9.86 14.63
C LYS A 187 -29.87 10.25 13.18
N GLU A 188 -29.01 11.25 12.96
CA GLU A 188 -28.64 11.67 11.59
C GLU A 188 -27.55 10.79 10.96
N TRP A 189 -27.02 9.82 11.72
CA TRP A 189 -25.94 8.95 11.30
C TRP A 189 -26.43 7.53 11.06
N TRP A 190 -25.88 6.89 10.05
CA TRP A 190 -26.06 5.48 9.78
C TRP A 190 -24.72 4.82 9.51
N GLY A 191 -24.50 3.67 10.10
CA GLY A 191 -23.29 2.88 9.95
C GLY A 191 -23.58 1.51 9.37
N SER A 192 -22.76 1.06 8.45
CA SER A 192 -22.86 -0.29 7.86
C SER A 192 -21.49 -0.95 7.80
N VAL A 193 -21.44 -2.19 8.29
CA VAL A 193 -20.25 -3.05 8.24
C VAL A 193 -20.62 -4.31 7.46
N LYS A 194 -19.89 -4.62 6.38
CA LYS A 194 -20.14 -5.82 5.56
C LYS A 194 -18.83 -6.53 5.27
N THR A 195 -18.75 -7.78 5.68
CA THR A 195 -17.64 -8.70 5.36
C THR A 195 -17.85 -9.32 3.99
N VAL A 196 -16.85 -10.03 3.48
CA VAL A 196 -16.93 -10.77 2.21
C VAL A 196 -18.08 -11.79 2.20
N GLU A 197 -18.41 -12.37 3.33
CA GLU A 197 -19.51 -13.32 3.46
C GLU A 197 -20.89 -12.66 3.40
N ASN A 198 -21.00 -11.39 3.83
CA ASN A 198 -22.28 -10.68 3.93
C ASN A 198 -22.75 -10.07 2.61
N THR A 199 -21.90 -9.99 1.60
CA THR A 199 -22.23 -9.30 0.34
C THR A 199 -22.70 -10.23 -0.77
N GLY A 200 -22.39 -11.53 -0.70
CA GLY A 200 -22.72 -12.50 -1.75
C GLY A 200 -22.00 -12.27 -3.07
N LEU A 201 -20.95 -11.45 -3.09
CA LEU A 201 -20.16 -11.15 -4.30
C LEU A 201 -19.22 -12.28 -4.69
N PHE A 202 -18.73 -13.02 -3.71
CA PHE A 202 -17.80 -14.13 -3.90
C PHE A 202 -18.43 -15.43 -3.39
N THR A 203 -18.19 -16.53 -4.09
CA THR A 203 -18.53 -17.87 -3.60
C THR A 203 -17.57 -18.28 -2.49
N LYS A 204 -17.97 -19.26 -1.67
CA LYS A 204 -17.11 -19.77 -0.60
C LYS A 204 -15.76 -20.27 -1.12
N ASP A 205 -15.78 -21.01 -2.22
CA ASP A 205 -14.55 -21.55 -2.83
C ASP A 205 -13.58 -20.44 -3.24
N VAL A 206 -14.10 -19.31 -3.76
CA VAL A 206 -13.27 -18.14 -4.11
C VAL A 206 -12.70 -17.48 -2.86
N ILE A 207 -13.47 -17.35 -1.79
CA ILE A 207 -13.00 -16.80 -0.52
C ILE A 207 -11.89 -17.67 0.07
N GLU A 208 -12.08 -18.98 0.11
CA GLU A 208 -11.09 -19.96 0.59
C GLU A 208 -9.81 -19.92 -0.25
N GLN A 209 -9.94 -19.77 -1.57
CA GLN A 209 -8.78 -19.65 -2.45
C GLN A 209 -8.01 -18.36 -2.17
N ILE A 210 -8.69 -17.21 -2.07
CA ILE A 210 -8.05 -15.92 -1.72
C ILE A 210 -7.37 -16.01 -0.35
N GLU A 211 -8.00 -16.66 0.62
CA GLU A 211 -7.42 -16.85 1.94
C GLU A 211 -6.17 -17.74 1.90
N LYS A 212 -6.23 -18.83 1.16
CA LYS A 212 -5.09 -19.75 0.99
C LYS A 212 -3.89 -19.06 0.33
N ASP A 213 -4.16 -18.23 -0.68
CA ASP A 213 -3.13 -17.49 -1.41
C ASP A 213 -2.61 -16.26 -0.64
N ALA A 214 -3.29 -15.88 0.45
CA ALA A 214 -2.89 -14.74 1.25
C ALA A 214 -1.63 -15.06 2.08
N ILE A 215 -0.55 -14.33 1.81
CA ILE A 215 0.73 -14.42 2.54
C ILE A 215 0.56 -13.91 3.97
N ASN A 216 -0.18 -12.81 4.11
CA ASN A 216 -0.48 -12.21 5.41
C ASN A 216 -1.95 -12.42 5.77
N LYS A 217 -2.20 -13.34 6.71
CA LYS A 217 -3.54 -13.67 7.17
C LYS A 217 -4.24 -12.49 7.87
N ASP A 218 -3.51 -11.67 8.61
CA ASP A 218 -4.09 -10.49 9.25
C ASP A 218 -4.53 -9.46 8.22
N PHE A 219 -3.72 -9.30 7.14
CA PHE A 219 -4.11 -8.43 6.03
C PHE A 219 -5.37 -8.96 5.33
N PHE A 220 -5.46 -10.28 5.07
CA PHE A 220 -6.67 -10.89 4.52
C PHE A 220 -7.89 -10.64 5.43
N ARG A 221 -7.76 -10.87 6.73
CA ARG A 221 -8.84 -10.62 7.71
C ARG A 221 -9.25 -9.15 7.72
N GLN A 222 -8.29 -8.22 7.65
CA GLN A 222 -8.58 -6.80 7.59
C GLN A 222 -9.32 -6.40 6.29
N GLU A 223 -8.85 -6.85 5.12
CA GLU A 223 -9.40 -6.43 3.82
C GLU A 223 -10.74 -7.11 3.48
N TYR A 224 -10.94 -8.37 3.91
CA TYR A 224 -12.11 -9.16 3.53
C TYR A 224 -13.11 -9.36 4.69
N TYR A 225 -12.64 -9.54 5.91
CA TYR A 225 -13.51 -9.63 7.08
C TYR A 225 -13.68 -8.31 7.82
N VAL A 226 -13.09 -7.23 7.34
CA VAL A 226 -13.15 -5.86 7.87
C VAL A 226 -12.77 -5.74 9.35
N GLU A 227 -11.90 -6.62 9.79
CA GLU A 227 -11.36 -6.60 11.15
C GLU A 227 -10.39 -5.45 11.35
N VAL A 228 -10.39 -4.87 12.54
CA VAL A 228 -9.49 -3.78 12.90
C VAL A 228 -8.23 -4.39 13.51
N ILE A 229 -7.20 -4.54 12.70
CA ILE A 229 -5.95 -5.18 13.11
C ILE A 229 -4.81 -4.16 12.97
N SER A 230 -4.19 -3.79 14.09
CA SER A 230 -3.03 -2.90 14.08
C SER A 230 -1.84 -3.58 13.39
N GLY A 231 -1.20 -2.88 12.46
CA GLY A 231 -0.06 -3.42 11.71
C GLY A 231 -0.40 -4.53 10.71
N ALA A 232 -1.67 -4.75 10.37
CA ALA A 232 -2.06 -5.77 9.39
C ALA A 232 -1.45 -5.51 8.01
N SER A 233 -1.29 -4.25 7.60
CA SER A 233 -0.63 -3.87 6.35
C SER A 233 0.89 -3.91 6.40
N SER A 234 1.50 -4.02 7.60
CA SER A 234 2.94 -4.10 7.73
C SER A 234 3.47 -5.42 7.16
N VAL A 235 4.46 -5.31 6.29
CA VAL A 235 5.12 -6.45 5.64
C VAL A 235 6.09 -7.12 6.59
N PHE A 236 6.88 -6.33 7.32
CA PHE A 236 7.95 -6.82 8.17
C PHE A 236 7.51 -6.89 9.63
N LYS A 237 7.05 -8.06 10.07
CA LYS A 237 6.75 -8.32 11.47
C LYS A 237 7.97 -8.92 12.16
N GLY A 238 8.19 -8.57 13.43
CA GLY A 238 9.29 -9.15 14.23
C GLY A 238 10.69 -8.60 13.94
N TRP A 239 10.85 -7.64 13.02
CA TRP A 239 12.16 -7.08 12.69
C TRP A 239 12.87 -6.45 13.90
N LYS A 240 12.14 -6.01 14.92
CA LYS A 240 12.69 -5.44 16.15
C LYS A 240 13.58 -6.43 16.92
N ASP A 241 13.30 -7.71 16.80
CA ASP A 241 14.12 -8.77 17.41
C ASP A 241 15.48 -8.91 16.71
N CYS A 242 15.61 -8.37 15.50
CA CYS A 242 16.88 -8.31 14.76
C CYS A 242 17.77 -7.15 15.19
N VAL A 243 17.23 -6.13 15.91
CA VAL A 243 17.98 -4.92 16.28
C VAL A 243 18.90 -5.23 17.45
N LYS A 244 20.18 -5.40 17.15
CA LYS A 244 21.25 -5.66 18.13
C LYS A 244 22.62 -5.40 17.51
N GLY A 245 23.61 -5.21 18.34
CA GLY A 245 25.01 -5.02 17.90
C GLY A 245 25.29 -3.58 17.46
N LYS A 246 26.39 -3.42 16.71
CA LYS A 246 26.89 -2.13 16.21
C LYS A 246 27.49 -2.30 14.82
N LEU A 247 27.59 -1.23 14.05
CA LEU A 247 28.42 -1.20 12.84
C LEU A 247 29.87 -1.56 13.19
N ARG A 248 30.54 -2.33 12.32
CA ARG A 248 31.88 -2.87 12.56
C ARG A 248 32.81 -2.59 11.37
N ALA A 249 34.08 -2.42 11.66
CA ALA A 249 35.11 -2.47 10.63
C ALA A 249 35.24 -3.89 10.06
N PRO A 250 35.75 -4.06 8.83
CA PRO A 250 35.97 -5.38 8.26
C PRO A 250 37.03 -6.18 9.06
N GLU A 251 36.79 -7.48 9.16
CA GLU A 251 37.68 -8.43 9.80
C GLU A 251 38.42 -9.27 8.74
N PHE A 252 39.66 -9.58 9.00
CA PHE A 252 40.47 -10.40 8.09
C PHE A 252 39.91 -11.83 7.97
N GLY A 253 39.74 -12.30 6.74
CA GLY A 253 39.20 -13.63 6.46
C GLY A 253 37.67 -13.72 6.42
N HIS A 254 36.95 -12.66 6.81
CA HIS A 254 35.51 -12.65 6.69
C HIS A 254 35.07 -12.33 5.23
N GLU A 255 33.96 -12.92 4.82
CA GLU A 255 33.28 -12.64 3.56
C GLU A 255 32.11 -11.69 3.80
N TYR A 256 31.94 -10.74 2.89
CA TYR A 256 30.91 -9.73 2.98
C TYR A 256 30.03 -9.70 1.74
N ILE A 257 28.76 -9.36 1.95
CA ILE A 257 27.82 -9.05 0.87
C ILE A 257 27.36 -7.61 0.99
N CYS A 258 27.39 -6.92 -0.14
CA CYS A 258 26.92 -5.55 -0.24
C CYS A 258 25.65 -5.49 -1.10
N GLY A 259 24.59 -4.86 -0.59
CA GLY A 259 23.40 -4.49 -1.34
C GLY A 259 23.39 -3.00 -1.59
N VAL A 260 23.11 -2.60 -2.81
CA VAL A 260 23.05 -1.19 -3.21
C VAL A 260 21.78 -0.91 -3.97
N ASP A 261 20.98 0.00 -3.43
CA ASP A 261 19.86 0.61 -4.14
C ASP A 261 20.29 1.97 -4.69
N LEU A 262 20.15 2.17 -6.02
CA LEU A 262 20.68 3.35 -6.72
C LEU A 262 19.59 4.36 -7.06
N ALA A 263 19.76 5.59 -6.62
CA ALA A 263 18.88 6.71 -6.98
C ALA A 263 19.40 7.57 -8.12
N ARG A 264 18.51 8.05 -8.99
CA ARG A 264 18.87 8.94 -10.12
C ARG A 264 19.06 10.40 -9.71
N THR A 265 18.07 11.05 -9.12
CA THR A 265 18.08 12.50 -8.89
C THR A 265 17.26 13.01 -7.73
N GLN A 266 16.27 12.29 -7.27
CA GLN A 266 15.37 12.72 -6.19
C GLN A 266 15.30 11.74 -5.02
N ASP A 267 15.73 10.49 -5.22
CA ASP A 267 15.76 9.44 -4.22
C ASP A 267 17.15 9.30 -3.60
N ARG A 268 17.30 8.39 -2.64
CA ARG A 268 18.54 8.13 -1.92
C ARG A 268 19.24 6.91 -2.48
N THR A 269 20.55 6.97 -2.66
CA THR A 269 21.33 5.75 -2.84
C THR A 269 21.69 5.20 -1.48
N VAL A 270 21.34 3.94 -1.23
CA VAL A 270 21.64 3.25 0.03
C VAL A 270 22.60 2.10 -0.20
N ILE A 271 23.60 2.00 0.68
CA ILE A 271 24.61 0.96 0.70
C ILE A 271 24.54 0.22 2.03
N ILE A 272 24.30 -1.09 1.99
CA ILE A 272 24.28 -1.96 3.16
C ILE A 272 25.29 -3.08 2.97
N VAL A 273 26.11 -3.36 4.01
CA VAL A 273 27.03 -4.51 4.00
C VAL A 273 26.67 -5.46 5.12
N ILE A 274 26.60 -6.73 4.79
CA ILE A 274 26.33 -7.85 5.73
C ILE A 274 27.57 -8.72 5.82
N ASP A 275 28.00 -9.05 7.03
CA ASP A 275 29.00 -10.05 7.31
C ASP A 275 28.38 -11.45 7.23
N LYS A 276 28.88 -12.32 6.35
CA LYS A 276 28.37 -13.69 6.18
C LYS A 276 28.67 -14.61 7.35
N HIS A 277 29.62 -14.25 8.21
CA HIS A 277 30.02 -15.07 9.34
C HIS A 277 28.91 -15.19 10.39
N ASP A 278 28.19 -14.08 10.64
CA ASP A 278 27.13 -14.02 11.64
C ASP A 278 25.83 -13.40 11.14
N ASN A 279 25.74 -13.14 9.84
CA ASN A 279 24.62 -12.44 9.18
C ASN A 279 24.31 -11.09 9.86
N HIS A 280 25.34 -10.35 10.26
CA HIS A 280 25.18 -9.04 10.87
C HIS A 280 25.37 -7.90 9.87
N VAL A 281 24.51 -6.89 9.91
CA VAL A 281 24.70 -5.64 9.16
C VAL A 281 25.87 -4.86 9.79
N VAL A 282 26.97 -4.78 9.08
CA VAL A 282 28.21 -4.16 9.58
C VAL A 282 28.46 -2.77 9.04
N TYR A 283 27.78 -2.39 7.97
CA TYR A 283 27.87 -1.07 7.37
C TYR A 283 26.54 -0.59 6.80
N PHE A 284 26.30 0.70 6.94
CA PHE A 284 25.15 1.40 6.37
C PHE A 284 25.58 2.81 5.94
N GLU A 285 25.23 3.22 4.73
CA GLU A 285 25.39 4.59 4.25
C GLU A 285 24.21 4.97 3.37
N SER A 286 23.69 6.18 3.59
CA SER A 286 22.65 6.80 2.75
C SER A 286 23.22 8.05 2.10
N LEU A 287 23.11 8.15 0.77
CA LEU A 287 23.61 9.24 -0.06
C LEU A 287 22.44 9.98 -0.67
N GLU A 288 22.12 11.15 -0.14
CA GLU A 288 21.06 12.01 -0.67
C GLU A 288 21.60 12.93 -1.75
N GLN A 289 20.88 13.07 -2.87
CA GLN A 289 21.17 14.00 -3.97
C GLN A 289 22.64 14.03 -4.40
N THR A 290 23.31 12.88 -4.36
CA THR A 290 24.75 12.77 -4.61
C THR A 290 25.02 12.52 -6.11
N PRO A 291 25.95 13.24 -6.75
CA PRO A 291 26.32 13.01 -8.15
C PRO A 291 26.84 11.59 -8.40
N TRP A 292 26.56 11.04 -9.58
CA TRP A 292 26.94 9.68 -10.00
C TRP A 292 28.40 9.33 -9.81
N THR A 293 29.31 10.26 -10.09
CA THR A 293 30.75 10.08 -9.90
C THR A 293 31.09 9.84 -8.43
N GLN A 294 30.47 10.59 -7.54
CA GLN A 294 30.68 10.44 -6.10
C GLN A 294 30.02 9.16 -5.56
N GLN A 295 28.83 8.82 -6.06
CA GLN A 295 28.20 7.54 -5.71
C GLN A 295 29.11 6.37 -6.09
N LYS A 296 29.66 6.37 -7.31
CA LYS A 296 30.60 5.36 -7.80
C LYS A 296 31.84 5.25 -6.90
N GLU A 297 32.42 6.37 -6.52
CA GLU A 297 33.60 6.41 -5.64
C GLU A 297 33.28 5.82 -4.25
N ARG A 298 32.10 6.18 -3.69
CA ARG A 298 31.66 5.66 -2.39
C ARG A 298 31.44 4.16 -2.44
N ILE A 299 30.66 3.67 -3.40
CA ILE A 299 30.41 2.24 -3.60
C ILE A 299 31.74 1.49 -3.80
N THR A 300 32.62 1.98 -4.67
CA THR A 300 33.94 1.39 -4.90
C THR A 300 34.76 1.28 -3.61
N ARG A 301 34.76 2.36 -2.82
CA ARG A 301 35.49 2.39 -1.54
C ARG A 301 34.94 1.36 -0.56
N VAL A 302 33.60 1.30 -0.39
CA VAL A 302 32.96 0.36 0.54
C VAL A 302 33.23 -1.08 0.14
N ILE A 303 33.07 -1.43 -1.13
CA ILE A 303 33.36 -2.78 -1.65
C ILE A 303 34.79 -3.19 -1.32
N ARG A 304 35.76 -2.35 -1.62
CA ARG A 304 37.19 -2.65 -1.35
C ARG A 304 37.49 -2.71 0.13
N GLN A 305 36.90 -1.83 0.92
CA GLN A 305 37.08 -1.80 2.38
C GLN A 305 36.62 -3.10 3.02
N TYR A 306 35.48 -3.65 2.59
CA TYR A 306 34.92 -4.90 3.11
C TYR A 306 35.36 -6.12 2.29
N ASN A 307 36.67 -6.32 2.21
CA ASN A 307 37.35 -7.50 1.62
C ASN A 307 36.87 -7.83 0.20
N SER A 308 36.59 -6.82 -0.63
CA SER A 308 35.97 -6.97 -1.96
C SER A 308 34.62 -7.65 -1.86
N ALA A 309 33.70 -7.08 -1.07
CA ALA A 309 32.36 -7.59 -0.82
C ALA A 309 31.63 -7.92 -2.12
N GLN A 310 31.04 -9.11 -2.22
CA GLN A 310 30.16 -9.47 -3.32
C GLN A 310 28.98 -8.51 -3.34
N THR A 311 28.80 -7.76 -4.41
CA THR A 311 27.87 -6.64 -4.44
C THR A 311 26.72 -6.86 -5.40
N ILE A 312 25.49 -6.63 -4.94
CA ILE A 312 24.26 -6.68 -5.73
C ILE A 312 23.73 -5.26 -5.82
N VAL A 313 23.53 -4.78 -7.05
CA VAL A 313 23.12 -3.40 -7.34
C VAL A 313 21.76 -3.43 -8.05
N ASP A 314 20.78 -2.63 -7.58
CA ASP A 314 19.55 -2.43 -8.35
C ASP A 314 19.85 -1.65 -9.63
N ALA A 315 19.65 -2.29 -10.77
CA ALA A 315 19.80 -1.72 -12.09
C ALA A 315 18.46 -1.32 -12.74
N THR A 316 17.34 -1.35 -12.02
CA THR A 316 15.98 -1.13 -12.50
C THR A 316 15.86 0.32 -12.94
N GLY A 317 16.17 1.09 -13.38
CA GLY A 317 15.96 2.50 -13.75
C GLY A 317 17.21 3.22 -14.17
N VAL A 318 18.35 2.63 -13.86
CA VAL A 318 19.66 3.28 -14.05
C VAL A 318 20.37 2.79 -15.31
N GLY A 319 19.97 1.62 -15.79
CA GLY A 319 20.60 0.96 -16.91
C GLY A 319 21.88 0.21 -16.51
N ASP A 320 22.26 -0.75 -17.34
CA ASP A 320 23.41 -1.62 -17.08
C ASP A 320 24.75 -0.87 -17.07
N SER A 321 24.80 0.33 -17.68
CA SER A 321 26.05 1.07 -17.89
C SER A 321 26.79 1.49 -16.61
N PHE A 322 26.08 1.72 -15.51
CA PHE A 322 26.71 2.06 -14.22
C PHE A 322 27.35 0.81 -13.59
N VAL A 323 26.62 -0.29 -13.58
CA VAL A 323 27.10 -1.57 -13.06
C VAL A 323 28.26 -2.08 -13.90
N ASP A 324 28.20 -1.97 -15.23
CA ASP A 324 29.29 -2.30 -16.15
C ASP A 324 30.56 -1.52 -15.84
N GLN A 325 30.46 -0.23 -15.53
CA GLN A 325 31.61 0.57 -15.14
C GLN A 325 32.25 0.12 -13.82
N LEU A 326 31.46 -0.33 -12.84
CA LEU A 326 31.99 -0.90 -11.61
C LEU A 326 32.66 -2.25 -11.89
N TYR A 327 32.03 -3.09 -12.71
CA TYR A 327 32.59 -4.38 -13.12
C TYR A 327 33.91 -4.23 -13.87
N MET A 328 34.00 -3.31 -14.85
CA MET A 328 35.23 -2.99 -15.58
C MET A 328 36.34 -2.44 -14.66
N SER A 329 35.98 -1.92 -13.50
CA SER A 329 36.92 -1.50 -12.45
C SER A 329 37.44 -2.65 -11.59
N GLY A 330 37.12 -3.92 -11.96
CA GLY A 330 37.54 -5.13 -11.26
C GLY A 330 36.79 -5.42 -9.97
N LEU A 331 35.60 -4.85 -9.78
CA LEU A 331 34.81 -5.06 -8.58
C LEU A 331 33.84 -6.26 -8.76
N PRO A 332 33.58 -7.06 -7.72
CA PRO A 332 32.67 -8.20 -7.77
C PRO A 332 31.20 -7.72 -7.67
N VAL A 333 30.72 -7.08 -8.72
CA VAL A 333 29.36 -6.52 -8.78
C VAL A 333 28.45 -7.31 -9.71
N GLN A 334 27.18 -7.41 -9.36
CA GLN A 334 26.14 -8.02 -10.15
C GLN A 334 24.92 -7.11 -10.23
N ALA A 335 24.42 -6.85 -11.43
CA ALA A 335 23.17 -6.14 -11.64
C ALA A 335 22.00 -7.03 -11.22
N PHE A 336 21.03 -6.46 -10.51
CA PHE A 336 19.73 -7.04 -10.23
C PHE A 336 18.65 -6.15 -10.82
N LYS A 337 17.66 -6.73 -11.52
CA LYS A 337 16.56 -5.97 -12.12
C LYS A 337 15.23 -6.41 -11.51
N ILE A 338 14.57 -5.47 -10.86
CA ILE A 338 13.19 -5.65 -10.40
C ILE A 338 12.25 -5.41 -11.58
N SER A 339 12.24 -6.38 -12.52
CA SER A 339 11.55 -6.27 -13.82
C SER A 339 10.05 -6.52 -13.76
N SER A 340 9.55 -7.08 -12.66
CA SER A 340 8.12 -7.41 -12.48
C SER A 340 7.73 -7.40 -11.01
N ASN A 341 6.43 -7.33 -10.75
CA ASN A 341 5.88 -7.50 -9.40
C ASN A 341 6.24 -8.85 -8.79
N GLN A 342 6.37 -9.89 -9.60
CA GLN A 342 6.77 -11.23 -9.12
C GLN A 342 8.20 -11.22 -8.57
N VAL A 343 9.14 -10.60 -9.27
CA VAL A 343 10.53 -10.47 -8.81
C VAL A 343 10.62 -9.64 -7.53
N LYS A 344 9.89 -8.52 -7.46
CA LYS A 344 9.83 -7.71 -6.23
C LYS A 344 9.24 -8.53 -5.07
N ARG A 345 8.19 -9.29 -5.33
CA ARG A 345 7.56 -10.16 -4.36
C ARG A 345 8.54 -11.18 -3.76
N GLU A 346 9.24 -11.93 -4.60
CA GLU A 346 10.22 -12.94 -4.17
C GLU A 346 11.35 -12.32 -3.33
N LEU A 347 11.82 -11.12 -3.73
CA LEU A 347 12.83 -10.37 -3.00
C LEU A 347 12.34 -9.99 -1.59
N ILE A 348 11.13 -9.46 -1.49
CA ILE A 348 10.53 -9.03 -0.22
C ILE A 348 10.17 -10.24 0.67
N GLU A 349 9.61 -11.32 0.11
CA GLU A 349 9.29 -12.53 0.87
C GLU A 349 10.53 -13.16 1.51
N ARG A 350 11.66 -13.18 0.80
CA ARG A 350 12.95 -13.58 1.37
C ARG A 350 13.32 -12.70 2.57
N THR A 351 13.20 -11.38 2.44
CA THR A 351 13.52 -10.43 3.51
C THR A 351 12.61 -10.63 4.72
N VAL A 352 11.30 -10.84 4.50
CA VAL A 352 10.34 -11.18 5.57
C VAL A 352 10.79 -12.41 6.32
N MET A 353 11.18 -13.47 5.61
CA MET A 353 11.64 -14.71 6.23
C MET A 353 12.87 -14.48 7.12
N TYR A 354 13.87 -13.72 6.65
CA TYR A 354 15.07 -13.43 7.43
C TYR A 354 14.78 -12.60 8.69
N LEU A 355 13.92 -11.60 8.58
CA LEU A 355 13.55 -10.72 9.68
C LEU A 355 12.63 -11.42 10.71
N THR A 356 11.61 -12.15 10.25
CA THR A 356 10.65 -12.83 11.13
C THR A 356 11.32 -13.91 11.98
N ASN A 357 12.31 -14.60 11.43
CA ASN A 357 13.03 -15.66 12.15
C ASN A 357 14.32 -15.17 12.83
N ALA A 358 14.59 -13.88 12.80
CA ALA A 358 15.82 -13.27 13.32
C ALA A 358 17.12 -13.96 12.79
N TYR A 359 17.10 -14.36 11.49
CA TYR A 359 18.26 -14.95 10.81
C TYR A 359 19.32 -13.92 10.43
N ILE A 360 19.02 -12.66 10.62
CA ILE A 360 19.91 -11.51 10.45
C ILE A 360 19.89 -10.68 11.73
N SER A 361 20.96 -9.95 11.97
CA SER A 361 20.99 -8.89 12.98
C SER A 361 21.49 -7.58 12.38
N MET A 362 21.01 -6.48 12.92
CA MET A 362 21.38 -5.13 12.48
C MET A 362 21.45 -4.18 13.66
N PRO A 363 22.35 -3.17 13.63
CA PRO A 363 22.34 -2.12 14.65
C PRO A 363 21.08 -1.26 14.51
N ASN A 364 20.84 -0.41 15.51
CA ASN A 364 19.81 0.61 15.43
C ASN A 364 20.20 1.62 14.31
N ILE A 365 19.41 1.64 13.22
CA ILE A 365 19.58 2.52 12.06
C ILE A 365 18.22 3.17 11.80
N GLU A 366 18.05 4.42 12.26
CA GLU A 366 16.77 5.13 12.23
C GLU A 366 16.07 5.10 10.86
N LEU A 367 16.81 5.30 9.77
CA LEU A 367 16.25 5.29 8.43
C LEU A 367 15.72 3.90 8.05
N LEU A 368 16.50 2.84 8.29
CA LEU A 368 16.07 1.46 7.97
C LEU A 368 14.88 1.04 8.83
N GLU A 369 14.88 1.41 10.12
CA GLU A 369 13.78 1.11 11.04
C GLU A 369 12.48 1.82 10.60
N ALA A 370 12.56 3.10 10.23
CA ALA A 370 11.42 3.86 9.76
C ALA A 370 10.83 3.27 8.46
N GLU A 371 11.68 2.83 7.53
CA GLU A 371 11.23 2.20 6.30
C GLU A 371 10.66 0.79 6.55
N LEU A 372 11.25 -0.03 7.43
CA LEU A 372 10.68 -1.32 7.82
C LEU A 372 9.31 -1.21 8.49
N ASP A 373 9.12 -0.20 9.34
CA ASP A 373 7.82 0.06 10.00
C ASP A 373 6.76 0.55 9.01
N SER A 374 7.15 1.36 8.02
CA SER A 374 6.23 1.96 7.06
C SER A 374 5.94 1.10 5.83
N PHE A 375 6.79 0.10 5.53
CA PHE A 375 6.65 -0.74 4.35
C PHE A 375 5.40 -1.61 4.41
N GLU A 376 4.54 -1.51 3.39
CA GLU A 376 3.23 -2.12 3.45
C GLU A 376 2.84 -2.87 2.18
N TYR A 377 1.87 -3.76 2.34
CA TYR A 377 1.15 -4.37 1.23
C TYR A 377 0.24 -3.32 0.58
N GLN A 378 0.35 -3.21 -0.73
CA GLN A 378 -0.57 -2.42 -1.55
C GLN A 378 -1.23 -3.36 -2.54
N ILE A 379 -2.54 -3.26 -2.66
CA ILE A 379 -3.27 -4.04 -3.65
C ILE A 379 -3.73 -3.10 -4.76
N THR A 380 -3.36 -3.41 -6.00
CA THR A 380 -3.80 -2.66 -7.17
C THR A 380 -5.31 -2.81 -7.42
N ALA A 381 -5.89 -1.96 -8.26
CA ALA A 381 -7.30 -2.05 -8.66
C ALA A 381 -7.68 -3.43 -9.24
N ASN A 382 -6.74 -4.11 -9.89
CA ASN A 382 -6.91 -5.45 -10.48
C ASN A 382 -6.72 -6.59 -9.47
N GLY A 383 -6.58 -6.32 -8.17
CA GLY A 383 -6.42 -7.34 -7.14
C GLY A 383 -4.99 -7.87 -6.94
N ASN A 384 -4.01 -7.40 -7.74
CA ASN A 384 -2.63 -7.81 -7.57
C ASN A 384 -2.00 -7.19 -6.34
N ILE A 385 -1.25 -7.98 -5.58
CA ILE A 385 -0.48 -7.49 -4.43
C ILE A 385 0.81 -6.86 -4.94
N THR A 386 1.08 -5.65 -4.49
CA THR A 386 2.35 -4.96 -4.65
C THR A 386 2.93 -4.61 -3.28
N TYR A 387 4.21 -4.32 -3.23
CA TYR A 387 4.95 -4.04 -2.01
C TYR A 387 5.66 -2.71 -2.16
N GLY A 388 5.67 -1.90 -1.13
CA GLY A 388 6.39 -0.63 -1.16
C GLY A 388 6.10 0.26 0.03
N ALA A 389 6.82 1.36 0.10
CA ALA A 389 6.50 2.42 1.02
C ALA A 389 5.19 3.13 0.60
N PRO A 390 4.42 3.67 1.55
CA PRO A 390 3.29 4.56 1.27
C PRO A 390 3.72 5.76 0.44
N ASN A 391 2.77 6.37 -0.30
CA ASN A 391 3.05 7.55 -1.09
C ASN A 391 3.68 8.68 -0.26
N GLY A 392 4.83 9.19 -0.72
CA GLY A 392 5.61 10.22 -0.03
C GLY A 392 6.63 9.67 0.98
N MET A 393 6.75 8.36 1.10
CA MET A 393 7.80 7.66 1.83
C MET A 393 8.71 6.89 0.88
N HIS A 394 9.86 6.44 1.36
CA HIS A 394 10.89 5.75 0.60
C HIS A 394 11.05 4.31 1.09
N ASP A 395 11.58 3.42 0.23
CA ASP A 395 11.88 2.02 0.52
C ASP A 395 13.33 1.62 0.14
N ASP A 396 14.20 2.62 -0.06
CA ASP A 396 15.56 2.45 -0.56
C ASP A 396 16.44 1.61 0.37
N ALA A 397 16.34 1.81 1.68
CA ALA A 397 17.11 1.04 2.67
C ALA A 397 16.59 -0.39 2.80
N VAL A 398 15.28 -0.58 2.70
CA VAL A 398 14.66 -1.92 2.67
C VAL A 398 15.10 -2.67 1.41
N LEU A 399 15.12 -2.03 0.24
CA LEU A 399 15.55 -2.66 -1.01
C LEU A 399 17.04 -2.98 -0.99
N ALA A 400 17.89 -2.09 -0.49
CA ALA A 400 19.32 -2.37 -0.33
C ALA A 400 19.58 -3.58 0.59
N LEU A 401 18.84 -3.67 1.72
CA LEU A 401 18.90 -4.83 2.61
C LEU A 401 18.46 -6.11 1.89
N ALA A 402 17.32 -6.04 1.19
CA ALA A 402 16.76 -7.17 0.47
C ALA A 402 17.72 -7.70 -0.62
N LEU A 403 18.38 -6.80 -1.34
CA LEU A 403 19.39 -7.16 -2.35
C LEU A 403 20.58 -7.89 -1.72
N ALA A 404 21.09 -7.41 -0.60
CA ALA A 404 22.18 -8.08 0.12
C ALA A 404 21.75 -9.49 0.55
N LEU A 405 20.53 -9.67 1.04
CA LEU A 405 20.00 -10.95 1.48
C LEU A 405 19.84 -11.98 0.35
N THR A 406 19.84 -11.57 -0.94
CA THR A 406 19.80 -12.53 -2.06
C THR A 406 20.99 -13.48 -2.11
N LYS A 407 22.13 -13.11 -1.53
CA LYS A 407 23.37 -13.89 -1.54
C LYS A 407 23.73 -14.54 -0.20
N ILE A 408 22.89 -14.36 0.81
CA ILE A 408 23.00 -15.11 2.06
C ILE A 408 22.38 -16.49 1.82
N ASN A 409 23.21 -17.51 1.70
CA ASN A 409 22.77 -18.89 1.41
C ASN A 409 22.64 -19.77 2.66
N SER A 410 23.12 -19.30 3.81
CA SER A 410 23.04 -20.03 5.06
C SER A 410 21.88 -19.51 5.90
N TYR A 411 20.83 -20.32 5.99
CA TYR A 411 20.02 -20.27 7.21
C TYR A 411 20.99 -20.61 8.34
N PRO A 412 21.08 -19.82 9.43
CA PRO A 412 21.72 -20.33 10.62
C PRO A 412 21.02 -21.66 10.94
N SER A 413 21.76 -22.76 10.90
CA SER A 413 21.22 -24.02 11.38
C SER A 413 20.62 -23.75 12.76
N PRO A 414 19.42 -24.23 13.11
CA PRO A 414 18.90 -24.14 14.47
C PRO A 414 19.85 -24.68 15.51
N TRP A 415 20.86 -25.40 15.06
CA TRP A 415 21.93 -25.98 15.86
C TRP A 415 23.15 -25.05 15.91
N ARG A 416 23.28 -24.31 17.01
CA ARG A 416 24.37 -23.34 17.24
C ARG A 416 25.76 -23.97 17.49
N SER A 417 25.81 -25.26 17.66
CA SER A 417 27.10 -25.99 17.85
C SER A 417 27.01 -27.37 17.24
N GLN A 418 28.17 -27.91 16.82
CA GLN A 418 28.31 -29.29 16.36
C GLN A 418 27.85 -30.28 17.44
N THR A 419 28.02 -29.92 18.71
CA THR A 419 27.59 -30.69 19.89
C THR A 419 26.06 -30.79 19.99
N GLU A 420 25.29 -29.73 19.67
CA GLU A 420 23.82 -29.78 19.69
C GLU A 420 23.27 -30.63 18.55
N TYR A 421 23.93 -30.61 17.40
CA TYR A 421 23.59 -31.45 16.25
C TYR A 421 23.83 -32.94 16.58
N GLU A 422 24.98 -33.28 17.18
CA GLU A 422 25.31 -34.64 17.62
C GLU A 422 24.35 -35.15 18.70
N ILE A 423 23.96 -34.28 19.66
CA ILE A 423 22.97 -34.61 20.70
C ILE A 423 21.59 -34.89 20.11
N ALA A 424 21.20 -34.20 19.04
CA ALA A 424 19.90 -34.40 18.39
C ALA A 424 19.85 -35.72 17.63
N ILE A 425 20.94 -36.09 16.92
CA ILE A 425 21.05 -37.38 16.24
C ILE A 425 21.05 -38.53 17.28
N ASP A 426 21.76 -38.36 18.39
CA ASP A 426 21.81 -39.35 19.46
C ASP A 426 20.45 -39.56 20.17
N LYS A 427 19.57 -38.55 20.12
CA LYS A 427 18.17 -38.63 20.58
C LYS A 427 17.21 -39.23 19.57
N GLY A 428 17.67 -39.65 18.40
CA GLY A 428 16.89 -40.35 17.40
C GLY A 428 16.04 -39.45 16.48
N PHE A 429 16.36 -38.17 16.41
CA PHE A 429 15.73 -37.29 15.42
C PHE A 429 16.39 -37.50 14.06
N GLY A 430 15.60 -37.84 13.04
CA GLY A 430 16.05 -37.90 11.66
C GLY A 430 16.35 -36.49 11.13
N VAL A 431 17.41 -36.36 10.33
CA VAL A 431 17.80 -35.12 9.68
C VAL A 431 17.71 -35.33 8.17
N ASP A 432 16.98 -34.43 7.47
CA ASP A 432 17.03 -34.41 6.02
C ASP A 432 18.39 -33.92 5.54
N GLU A 433 19.18 -34.78 4.92
CA GLU A 433 20.54 -34.50 4.44
C GLU A 433 20.64 -33.37 3.42
N ARG A 434 19.53 -32.98 2.76
CA ARG A 434 19.50 -31.89 1.77
C ARG A 434 19.18 -30.53 2.39
N THR A 435 18.40 -30.50 3.45
CA THR A 435 17.91 -29.26 4.05
C THR A 435 18.47 -28.99 5.44
N GLY A 436 19.05 -30.01 6.10
CA GLY A 436 19.56 -29.90 7.46
C GLY A 436 18.47 -29.80 8.54
N TYR A 437 17.19 -30.05 8.19
CA TYR A 437 16.08 -30.02 9.14
C TYR A 437 15.83 -31.39 9.78
N LEU A 438 15.36 -31.38 11.03
CA LEU A 438 14.81 -32.57 11.70
C LEU A 438 13.51 -33.01 11.01
N LEU A 439 13.42 -34.30 10.72
CA LEU A 439 12.23 -34.98 10.23
C LEU A 439 11.25 -35.27 11.35
#